data_95beac564c6a03c71ea79c8f101bc6a6
#
_entry.id   95beac564c6a03c71ea79c8f101bc6a6
#
_cell.length_a   1.000
_cell.length_b   1.000
_cell.length_c   1.000
_cell.angle_alpha   90.00
_cell.angle_beta   90.00
_cell.angle_gamma   90.00
#
_symmetry.space_group_name_H-M   'P 1'
#
loop_
_entity.id
_entity.type
_entity.pdbx_description
1 polymer ?
#
loop_
_entity_poly.entity_id
_entity_poly.type
_entity_poly.pdbx_seq_one_letter_code
_entity_poly.pdbx_strand_id
1 'polypeptide(L)'
;ATEQPAELQPQLPDDLFNAYIASQMALAGDSYEDAQAALEQLAADGSGELQTLAQAAADAEDIEGIRAAFISLSDEVAEASLPEGYSLAFCPMANNYQGANWVQEGDAINNPYFGSAMLTCGSIIKQ
;
A
#
# COMPACT_ATOMS: atom_id res chain seq x y z
N ALA A 1 16.82 27.26 -3.72
CA ALA A 1 16.62 26.84 -3.61
C ALA A 1 16.70 26.25 -3.27
N THR A 2 16.74 26.42 -2.84
CA THR A 2 16.76 25.65 -2.69
C THR A 2 16.26 24.96 -3.07
N GLU A 3 16.53 24.74 -3.49
CA GLU A 3 15.84 23.94 -3.94
C GLU A 3 15.80 22.81 -3.25
N GLN A 4 14.77 22.22 -3.31
CA GLN A 4 14.59 21.00 -2.69
C GLN A 4 15.44 19.99 -3.32
N PRO A 5 16.15 19.19 -2.58
CA PRO A 5 16.93 18.13 -3.17
C PRO A 5 16.07 17.24 -4.03
N ALA A 6 16.63 16.76 -5.11
CA ALA A 6 15.87 15.97 -6.06
C ALA A 6 15.36 14.67 -5.46
N GLU A 7 16.08 14.17 -4.45
CA GLU A 7 15.66 12.91 -3.86
C GLU A 7 14.48 13.05 -2.91
N LEU A 8 14.09 14.28 -2.56
CA LEU A 8 12.92 14.45 -1.71
C LEU A 8 11.68 14.35 -2.55
N GLN A 9 10.90 13.31 -2.29
CA GLN A 9 9.67 13.10 -3.00
C GLN A 9 8.55 13.80 -2.26
N PRO A 10 7.60 14.40 -2.97
CA PRO A 10 6.45 14.99 -2.30
C PRO A 10 5.60 13.91 -1.66
N GLN A 11 4.88 14.29 -0.61
CA GLN A 11 3.89 13.40 -0.05
C GLN A 11 2.72 13.30 -1.00
N LEU A 12 2.04 12.17 -0.99
CA LEU A 12 0.79 12.04 -1.71
C LEU A 12 -0.26 12.95 -1.06
N PRO A 13 -1.20 13.47 -1.85
CA PRO A 13 -2.34 14.15 -1.26
C PRO A 13 -3.02 13.27 -0.22
N ASP A 14 -3.56 13.91 0.82
CA ASP A 14 -4.14 13.18 1.94
C ASP A 14 -5.22 12.21 1.50
N ASP A 15 -6.07 12.61 0.56
CA ASP A 15 -7.15 11.76 0.09
C ASP A 15 -6.62 10.47 -0.51
N LEU A 16 -5.58 10.59 -1.33
CA LEU A 16 -5.00 9.42 -1.99
C LEU A 16 -4.29 8.54 -0.98
N PHE A 17 -3.53 9.15 -0.08
CA PHE A 17 -2.80 8.38 0.92
C PHE A 17 -3.77 7.64 1.83
N ASN A 18 -4.84 8.32 2.27
CA ASN A 18 -5.82 7.69 3.15
C ASN A 18 -6.55 6.54 2.46
N ALA A 19 -6.83 6.66 1.17
CA ALA A 19 -7.46 5.58 0.43
C ALA A 19 -6.52 4.37 0.34
N TYR A 20 -5.23 4.62 0.13
CA TYR A 20 -4.26 3.53 0.13
C TYR A 20 -4.22 2.83 1.49
N ILE A 21 -4.14 3.60 2.58
CA ILE A 21 -4.08 3.03 3.91
C ILE A 21 -5.36 2.24 4.23
N ALA A 22 -6.52 2.76 3.80
CA ALA A 22 -7.76 2.04 3.99
C ALA A 22 -7.74 0.69 3.27
N SER A 23 -7.18 0.64 2.06
CA SER A 23 -7.07 -0.61 1.32
C SER A 23 -6.09 -1.57 2.00
N GLN A 24 -4.98 -1.04 2.52
CA GLN A 24 -4.01 -1.87 3.23
C GLN A 24 -4.64 -2.50 4.49
N MET A 25 -5.38 -1.70 5.26
CA MET A 25 -6.03 -2.20 6.45
C MET A 25 -7.12 -3.22 6.12
N ALA A 26 -7.86 -2.99 5.04
CA ALA A 26 -8.89 -3.93 4.61
C ALA A 26 -8.29 -5.27 4.22
N LEU A 27 -7.16 -5.25 3.51
CA LEU A 27 -6.48 -6.49 3.14
C LEU A 27 -5.92 -7.20 4.37
N ALA A 28 -5.38 -6.46 5.33
CA ALA A 28 -4.92 -7.06 6.58
C ALA A 28 -6.09 -7.67 7.36
N GLY A 29 -7.27 -7.12 7.20
CA GLY A 29 -8.49 -7.63 7.83
C GLY A 29 -9.25 -8.65 6.99
N ASP A 30 -8.68 -9.09 5.87
CA ASP A 30 -9.29 -10.09 4.99
C ASP A 30 -10.61 -9.63 4.38
N SER A 31 -10.79 -8.34 4.15
CA SER A 31 -12.04 -7.80 3.61
C SER A 31 -11.85 -7.41 2.14
N TYR A 32 -12.30 -8.28 1.26
CA TYR A 32 -12.25 -8.01 -0.17
C TYR A 32 -13.07 -6.77 -0.53
N GLU A 33 -14.29 -6.68 0.01
CA GLU A 33 -15.19 -5.61 -0.38
C GLU A 33 -14.67 -4.24 0.04
N ASP A 34 -14.15 -4.16 1.27
CA ASP A 34 -13.62 -2.88 1.75
C ASP A 34 -12.35 -2.51 1.00
N ALA A 35 -11.51 -3.49 0.70
CA ALA A 35 -10.29 -3.23 -0.06
C ALA A 35 -10.64 -2.74 -1.46
N GLN A 36 -11.60 -3.38 -2.11
CA GLN A 36 -11.99 -2.99 -3.46
C GLN A 36 -12.56 -1.56 -3.46
N ALA A 37 -13.42 -1.25 -2.50
CA ALA A 37 -14.02 0.08 -2.43
C ALA A 37 -12.95 1.16 -2.25
N ALA A 38 -11.98 0.90 -1.36
CA ALA A 38 -10.90 1.88 -1.13
C ALA A 38 -10.04 2.05 -2.38
N LEU A 39 -9.77 0.95 -3.09
CA LEU A 39 -8.96 1.02 -4.30
C LEU A 39 -9.68 1.71 -5.43
N GLU A 40 -11.00 1.54 -5.52
CA GLU A 40 -11.79 2.27 -6.50
C GLU A 40 -11.74 3.77 -6.23
N GLN A 41 -11.78 4.15 -4.94
CA GLN A 41 -11.67 5.56 -4.58
C GLN A 41 -10.30 6.09 -4.95
N LEU A 42 -9.25 5.33 -4.69
CA LEU A 42 -7.89 5.72 -5.03
C LEU A 42 -7.75 5.91 -6.54
N ALA A 43 -8.31 4.99 -7.31
CA ALA A 43 -8.25 5.07 -8.77
C ALA A 43 -9.03 6.28 -9.29
N ALA A 44 -10.19 6.58 -8.67
CA ALA A 44 -11.01 7.70 -9.11
C ALA A 44 -10.33 9.03 -8.88
N ASP A 45 -9.61 9.15 -7.76
CA ASP A 45 -8.99 10.42 -7.38
C ASP A 45 -7.56 10.55 -7.84
N GLY A 46 -6.91 9.44 -8.21
CA GLY A 46 -5.51 9.45 -8.61
C GLY A 46 -5.32 9.74 -10.08
N SER A 47 -4.06 9.79 -10.47
CA SER A 47 -3.71 10.00 -11.86
C SER A 47 -2.38 9.29 -12.16
N GLY A 48 -2.09 9.14 -13.45
CA GLY A 48 -0.83 8.57 -13.88
C GLY A 48 -0.68 7.11 -13.46
N GLU A 49 0.54 6.76 -13.09
CA GLU A 49 0.85 5.38 -12.73
C GLU A 49 0.07 4.93 -11.50
N LEU A 50 -0.11 5.82 -10.52
CA LEU A 50 -0.86 5.48 -9.33
C LEU A 50 -2.28 5.06 -9.67
N GLN A 51 -2.93 5.82 -10.55
CA GLN A 51 -4.29 5.49 -10.97
C GLN A 51 -4.34 4.15 -11.69
N THR A 52 -3.38 3.90 -12.59
CA THR A 52 -3.34 2.65 -13.33
C THR A 52 -3.20 1.46 -12.39
N LEU A 53 -2.29 1.57 -11.43
CA LEU A 53 -2.06 0.47 -10.50
C LEU A 53 -3.25 0.25 -9.56
N ALA A 54 -3.86 1.35 -9.10
CA ALA A 54 -5.01 1.23 -8.23
C ALA A 54 -6.20 0.61 -8.97
N GLN A 55 -6.40 1.00 -10.22
CA GLN A 55 -7.50 0.45 -11.00
C GLN A 55 -7.30 -1.04 -11.26
N ALA A 56 -6.07 -1.44 -11.56
CA ALA A 56 -5.78 -2.87 -11.78
C ALA A 56 -6.12 -3.68 -10.53
N ALA A 57 -5.78 -3.14 -9.35
CA ALA A 57 -6.08 -3.83 -8.11
C ALA A 57 -7.58 -3.87 -7.85
N ALA A 58 -8.27 -2.75 -8.11
CA ALA A 58 -9.71 -2.68 -7.87
C ALA A 58 -10.49 -3.62 -8.79
N ASP A 59 -9.95 -3.91 -9.97
CA ASP A 59 -10.60 -4.78 -10.94
C ASP A 59 -10.42 -6.25 -10.65
N ALA A 60 -9.57 -6.61 -9.69
CA ALA A 60 -9.34 -8.01 -9.36
C ALA A 60 -10.61 -8.65 -8.80
N GLU A 61 -10.81 -9.93 -9.11
CA GLU A 61 -12.07 -10.60 -8.81
C GLU A 61 -12.10 -11.19 -7.41
N ASP A 62 -10.94 -11.32 -6.75
CA ASP A 62 -10.90 -11.89 -5.42
C ASP A 62 -9.77 -11.23 -4.63
N ILE A 63 -9.70 -11.55 -3.33
CA ILE A 63 -8.75 -10.88 -2.46
C ILE A 63 -7.32 -11.25 -2.82
N GLU A 64 -7.09 -12.46 -3.32
CA GLU A 64 -5.74 -12.85 -3.72
C GLU A 64 -5.28 -12.06 -4.92
N GLY A 65 -6.20 -11.80 -5.86
CA GLY A 65 -5.88 -10.96 -7.01
C GLY A 65 -5.57 -9.54 -6.60
N ILE A 66 -6.35 -8.99 -5.65
CA ILE A 66 -6.04 -7.66 -5.14
C ILE A 66 -4.66 -7.65 -4.49
N ARG A 67 -4.35 -8.66 -3.67
CA ARG A 67 -3.06 -8.72 -2.99
C ARG A 67 -1.90 -8.77 -3.98
N ALA A 68 -2.05 -9.52 -5.06
CA ALA A 68 -1.01 -9.59 -6.08
C ALA A 68 -0.79 -8.22 -6.73
N ALA A 69 -1.87 -7.53 -7.09
CA ALA A 69 -1.76 -6.21 -7.71
C ALA A 69 -1.29 -5.16 -6.71
N PHE A 70 -1.56 -5.36 -5.43
CA PHE A 70 -1.18 -4.42 -4.39
C PHE A 70 0.33 -4.30 -4.22
N ILE A 71 1.08 -5.30 -4.66
CA ILE A 71 2.54 -5.26 -4.55
C ILE A 71 3.10 -4.08 -5.33
N SER A 72 2.73 -3.95 -6.60
CA SER A 72 3.21 -2.84 -7.42
C SER A 72 2.67 -1.50 -6.95
N LEU A 73 1.42 -1.47 -6.51
CA LEU A 73 0.84 -0.25 -5.98
C LEU A 73 1.60 0.21 -4.73
N SER A 74 1.94 -0.72 -3.85
CA SER A 74 2.68 -0.38 -2.65
C SER A 74 4.07 0.14 -2.97
N ASP A 75 4.72 -0.43 -3.98
CA ASP A 75 6.02 0.07 -4.41
C ASP A 75 5.92 1.50 -4.90
N GLU A 76 4.87 1.81 -5.63
CA GLU A 76 4.65 3.18 -6.12
C GLU A 76 4.43 4.15 -4.96
N VAL A 77 3.57 3.76 -4.01
CA VAL A 77 3.29 4.61 -2.85
C VAL A 77 4.54 4.80 -2.00
N ALA A 78 5.36 3.78 -1.90
CA ALA A 78 6.58 3.84 -1.08
C ALA A 78 7.61 4.82 -1.63
N GLU A 79 7.48 5.23 -2.89
CA GLU A 79 8.40 6.22 -3.45
C GLU A 79 8.11 7.63 -2.95
N ALA A 80 6.91 7.88 -2.45
CA ALA A 80 6.56 9.18 -1.91
C ALA A 80 7.07 9.31 -0.48
N SER A 81 7.19 10.55 -0.01
CA SER A 81 7.52 10.80 1.38
C SER A 81 6.38 10.33 2.27
N LEU A 82 6.71 9.65 3.36
CA LEU A 82 5.70 9.16 4.27
C LEU A 82 5.33 10.24 5.28
N PRO A 83 4.04 10.40 5.56
CA PRO A 83 3.63 11.29 6.64
C PRO A 83 4.15 10.79 7.99
N GLU A 84 4.25 11.70 8.95
CA GLU A 84 4.66 11.33 10.29
C GLU A 84 3.69 10.31 10.86
N GLY A 85 4.24 9.29 11.53
CA GLY A 85 3.40 8.23 12.10
C GLY A 85 3.17 7.05 11.20
N TYR A 86 3.72 7.07 9.99
CA TYR A 86 3.56 5.98 9.03
C TYR A 86 4.90 5.33 8.75
N SER A 87 4.86 4.07 8.35
CA SER A 87 6.08 3.26 8.21
C SER A 87 6.05 2.47 6.92
N LEU A 88 7.24 2.20 6.39
CA LEU A 88 7.41 1.25 5.29
C LEU A 88 7.78 -0.09 5.90
N ALA A 89 7.03 -1.12 5.55
CA ALA A 89 7.22 -2.46 6.08
C ALA A 89 7.54 -3.43 4.95
N PHE A 90 8.12 -4.57 5.32
CA PHE A 90 8.54 -5.57 4.35
C PHE A 90 8.31 -6.96 4.92
N CYS A 91 7.71 -7.85 4.11
CA CYS A 91 7.56 -9.25 4.47
C CYS A 91 8.34 -10.10 3.47
N PRO A 92 9.38 -10.84 3.92
CA PRO A 92 10.19 -11.62 2.99
C PRO A 92 9.46 -12.83 2.42
N MET A 93 8.38 -13.26 3.07
CA MET A 93 7.64 -14.45 2.64
C MET A 93 6.54 -14.13 1.63
N ALA A 94 6.19 -12.85 1.47
CA ALA A 94 5.17 -12.47 0.50
C ALA A 94 5.71 -12.61 -0.92
N ASN A 95 4.80 -12.68 -1.89
CA ASN A 95 5.17 -12.72 -3.30
C ASN A 95 6.07 -13.93 -3.60
N ASN A 96 5.64 -15.10 -3.15
CA ASN A 96 6.37 -16.36 -3.37
C ASN A 96 7.81 -16.28 -2.86
N TYR A 97 7.98 -15.72 -1.68
CA TYR A 97 9.28 -15.58 -1.00
C TYR A 97 10.24 -14.61 -1.69
N GLN A 98 9.75 -13.81 -2.62
CA GLN A 98 10.54 -12.73 -3.20
C GLN A 98 10.49 -11.47 -2.34
N GLY A 99 9.49 -11.41 -1.47
CA GLY A 99 9.32 -10.27 -0.60
C GLY A 99 8.43 -9.20 -1.20
N ALA A 100 7.78 -8.45 -0.34
CA ALA A 100 6.93 -7.36 -0.78
C ALA A 100 6.85 -6.29 0.31
N ASN A 101 6.72 -5.05 -0.13
CA ASN A 101 6.64 -3.89 0.74
C ASN A 101 5.20 -3.42 0.85
N TRP A 102 4.93 -2.68 1.93
CA TRP A 102 3.70 -1.90 2.03
C TRP A 102 3.93 -0.75 2.98
N VAL A 103 3.04 0.24 2.94
CA VAL A 103 3.05 1.37 3.86
C VAL A 103 1.89 1.19 4.81
N GLN A 104 2.12 1.48 6.08
CA GLN A 104 1.07 1.34 7.10
C GLN A 104 1.21 2.42 8.16
N GLU A 105 0.17 2.59 8.94
CA GLU A 105 0.20 3.46 10.08
C GLU A 105 0.87 2.75 11.25
N GLY A 106 1.76 3.44 11.95
CA GLY A 106 2.41 2.89 13.13
C GLY A 106 3.45 1.84 12.81
N ASP A 107 3.93 1.16 13.85
CA ASP A 107 5.00 0.18 13.70
C ASP A 107 4.58 -1.24 14.09
N ALA A 108 3.32 -1.44 14.44
CA ALA A 108 2.81 -2.79 14.68
C ALA A 108 2.39 -3.39 13.34
N ILE A 109 3.04 -4.48 12.95
CA ILE A 109 2.86 -5.04 11.62
C ILE A 109 1.42 -5.48 11.37
N ASN A 110 0.84 -5.00 10.28
CA ASN A 110 -0.49 -5.41 9.80
C ASN A 110 -0.35 -5.78 8.33
N ASN A 111 -0.03 -7.04 8.08
CA ASN A 111 0.37 -7.52 6.76
C ASN A 111 -0.81 -7.63 5.81
N PRO A 112 -0.86 -6.84 4.72
CA PRO A 112 -1.97 -6.89 3.78
C PRO A 112 -1.90 -8.08 2.84
N TYR A 113 -0.74 -8.72 2.72
CA TYR A 113 -0.57 -9.82 1.77
C TYR A 113 -1.01 -11.14 2.35
N PHE A 114 -0.93 -11.31 3.66
CA PHE A 114 -1.33 -12.55 4.31
C PHE A 114 -2.59 -12.39 5.16
N GLY A 115 -2.92 -11.17 5.57
CA GLY A 115 -4.08 -10.97 6.42
C GLY A 115 -3.96 -11.78 7.69
N SER A 116 -5.06 -12.31 8.17
CA SER A 116 -5.08 -13.02 9.45
C SER A 116 -4.22 -14.28 9.45
N ALA A 117 -3.90 -14.82 8.28
CA ALA A 117 -3.07 -16.03 8.22
C ALA A 117 -1.69 -15.81 8.79
N MET A 118 -1.07 -14.65 8.50
CA MET A 118 0.25 -14.29 9.04
C MET A 118 0.32 -12.78 9.19
N LEU A 119 -0.58 -12.24 10.00
CA LEU A 119 -0.77 -10.79 10.11
C LEU A 119 0.48 -10.05 10.52
N THR A 120 1.31 -10.65 11.35
CA THR A 120 2.49 -9.99 11.89
C THR A 120 3.78 -10.40 11.19
N CYS A 121 3.67 -11.08 10.05
CA CYS A 121 4.86 -11.42 9.30
C CYS A 121 5.44 -10.16 8.67
N GLY A 122 6.68 -9.87 8.98
CA GLY A 122 7.37 -8.72 8.42
C GLY A 122 8.03 -7.86 9.47
N SER A 123 8.65 -6.79 8.99
CA SER A 123 9.33 -5.85 9.87
C SER A 123 9.30 -4.47 9.26
N ILE A 124 9.47 -3.47 10.12
CA ILE A 124 9.54 -2.09 9.67
C ILE A 124 10.94 -1.84 9.13
N ILE A 125 11.05 -1.27 7.94
CA ILE A 125 12.33 -0.97 7.34
C ILE A 125 12.58 0.54 7.22
N LYS A 126 11.55 1.36 7.43
CA LYS A 126 11.70 2.81 7.37
C LYS A 126 10.51 3.48 8.02
N GLN A 127 10.79 4.53 8.77
CA GLN A 127 9.72 5.34 9.38
C GLN A 127 9.80 6.79 8.98
#